data_d19972435f7894249021e936afdd341c
#
_entry.id   d19972435f7894249021e936afdd341c
#
_cell.length_a   1.000
_cell.length_b   1.000
_cell.length_c   1.000
_cell.angle_alpha   90.00
_cell.angle_beta   90.00
_cell.angle_gamma   90.00
#
_symmetry.space_group_name_H-M   'P 1'
#
loop_
_entity.id
_entity.type
_entity.pdbx_description
1 polymer ?
#
loop_
_entity_poly.entity_id
_entity_poly.type
_entity_poly.pdbx_seq_one_letter_code
_entity_poly.pdbx_strand_id
1 'polypeptide(L)'
;IYCTPAHQYPLGVPMSLPRRMALLAEAERHGAWILEDDYDGEYQYDQRPLPALQGLDSQGRVIYVGTFSKVLFGSLRLAYLVLPRPLMEAFSRARAAFDGHSNQLQQAVTADFIRAGHFATHLRQSRLLYQSRRDLLLSELAEHCPELNPIHSGAGLQCAVLLPPGGEGRWTQAANALGLGLRPLGQFYLGEPRLEGWLLGFGCLDNQTLRQLCRRLGALMRTASDGLMDAADRDKP
;
A
#
# COMPACT_ATOMS: atom_id res chain seq x y z
N ILE A 1 0.94 17.00 -10.09
CA ILE A 1 1.69 16.28 -9.04
C ILE A 1 0.86 15.08 -8.62
N TYR A 2 1.39 13.85 -8.72
CA TYR A 2 0.73 12.63 -8.22
C TYR A 2 1.35 12.22 -6.88
N CYS A 3 0.52 11.88 -5.89
CA CYS A 3 1.00 11.38 -4.60
C CYS A 3 -0.06 10.52 -3.89
N THR A 4 0.42 9.67 -2.96
CA THR A 4 -0.37 8.80 -2.08
C THR A 4 -0.09 9.16 -0.62
N PRO A 5 -0.59 10.30 -0.10
CA PRO A 5 -0.14 10.89 1.14
C PRO A 5 -0.62 10.16 2.40
N ALA A 6 -1.69 9.37 2.31
CA ALA A 6 -2.15 8.55 3.43
C ALA A 6 -1.22 7.36 3.69
N HIS A 7 -0.76 6.70 2.62
CA HIS A 7 0.06 5.49 2.67
C HIS A 7 0.87 5.40 1.38
N GLN A 8 2.11 5.94 1.39
CA GLN A 8 2.95 6.01 0.19
C GLN A 8 3.26 4.62 -0.34
N TYR A 9 2.97 4.38 -1.60
CA TYR A 9 3.29 3.12 -2.26
C TYR A 9 4.69 3.15 -2.88
N PRO A 10 5.58 2.15 -2.62
CA PRO A 10 5.34 0.91 -1.87
C PRO A 10 5.76 0.93 -0.40
N LEU A 11 6.42 1.99 0.10
CA LEU A 11 7.10 1.97 1.39
C LEU A 11 6.17 2.18 2.60
N GLY A 12 4.94 2.63 2.39
CA GLY A 12 3.99 2.85 3.48
C GLY A 12 4.17 4.15 4.27
N VAL A 13 5.06 5.04 3.84
CA VAL A 13 5.36 6.30 4.55
C VAL A 13 4.17 7.26 4.50
N PRO A 14 3.56 7.65 5.62
CA PRO A 14 2.54 8.69 5.63
C PRO A 14 3.17 10.07 5.47
N MET A 15 2.55 10.93 4.64
CA MET A 15 3.00 12.31 4.51
C MET A 15 2.58 13.11 5.73
N SER A 16 3.53 13.71 6.44
CA SER A 16 3.27 14.52 7.64
C SER A 16 2.45 15.78 7.33
N LEU A 17 1.71 16.30 8.31
CA LEU A 17 0.91 17.50 8.14
C LEU A 17 1.71 18.70 7.63
N PRO A 18 2.91 19.04 8.16
CA PRO A 18 3.71 20.14 7.62
C PRO A 18 4.06 19.95 6.12
N ARG A 19 4.35 18.72 5.68
CA ARG A 19 4.63 18.43 4.26
C ARG A 19 3.39 18.54 3.39
N ARG A 20 2.20 18.16 3.91
CA ARG A 20 0.91 18.36 3.21
C ARG A 20 0.66 19.83 2.97
N MET A 21 0.83 20.67 4.01
CA MET A 21 0.65 22.12 3.89
C MET A 21 1.66 22.77 2.94
N ALA A 22 2.93 22.35 3.00
CA ALA A 22 3.95 22.85 2.08
C ALA A 22 3.65 22.48 0.62
N LEU A 23 3.19 21.24 0.37
CA LEU A 23 2.80 20.80 -0.98
C LEU A 23 1.63 21.58 -1.54
N LEU A 24 0.61 21.86 -0.71
CA LEU A 24 -0.54 22.69 -1.11
C LEU A 24 -0.11 24.12 -1.46
N ALA A 25 0.74 24.74 -0.64
CA ALA A 25 1.27 26.07 -0.91
C ALA A 25 2.08 26.14 -2.21
N GLU A 26 2.93 25.11 -2.48
CA GLU A 26 3.67 25.04 -3.74
C GLU A 26 2.76 24.83 -4.96
N ALA A 27 1.73 23.99 -4.82
CA ALA A 27 0.77 23.78 -5.90
C ALA A 27 0.00 25.06 -6.23
N GLU A 28 -0.40 25.83 -5.21
CA GLU A 28 -1.04 27.12 -5.39
C GLU A 28 -0.11 28.12 -6.09
N ARG A 29 1.12 28.27 -5.57
CA ARG A 29 2.13 29.21 -6.11
C ARG A 29 2.43 28.98 -7.60
N HIS A 30 2.42 27.73 -8.03
CA HIS A 30 2.74 27.33 -9.41
C HIS A 30 1.51 27.06 -10.28
N GLY A 31 0.29 27.24 -9.78
CA GLY A 31 -0.92 26.89 -10.51
C GLY A 31 -1.05 25.41 -10.85
N ALA A 32 -0.35 24.52 -10.09
CA ALA A 32 -0.30 23.10 -10.35
C ALA A 32 -1.51 22.37 -9.73
N TRP A 33 -1.88 21.23 -10.33
CA TRP A 33 -2.86 20.30 -9.76
C TRP A 33 -2.14 19.20 -8.97
N ILE A 34 -2.76 18.78 -7.87
CA ILE A 34 -2.36 17.60 -7.11
C ILE A 34 -3.39 16.51 -7.36
N LEU A 35 -2.94 15.33 -7.78
CA LEU A 35 -3.73 14.11 -7.83
C LEU A 35 -3.41 13.30 -6.58
N GLU A 36 -4.32 13.35 -5.60
CA GLU A 36 -4.24 12.58 -4.37
C GLU A 36 -4.90 11.23 -4.57
N ASP A 37 -4.13 10.17 -4.60
CA ASP A 37 -4.61 8.79 -4.71
C ASP A 37 -4.67 8.17 -3.31
N ASP A 38 -5.89 7.98 -2.80
CA ASP A 38 -6.16 7.36 -1.50
C ASP A 38 -6.77 5.97 -1.71
N TYR A 39 -5.90 4.99 -1.90
CA TYR A 39 -6.31 3.65 -2.28
C TYR A 39 -6.60 2.71 -1.09
N ASP A 40 -6.11 2.99 0.13
CA ASP A 40 -6.28 2.17 1.34
C ASP A 40 -6.26 2.97 2.65
N GLY A 41 -6.49 4.27 2.61
CA GLY A 41 -6.46 5.18 3.77
C GLY A 41 -7.45 4.86 4.87
N GLU A 42 -8.48 4.04 4.60
CA GLU A 42 -9.41 3.52 5.61
C GLU A 42 -8.73 2.56 6.61
N TYR A 43 -7.59 1.96 6.24
CA TYR A 43 -6.87 0.97 7.04
C TYR A 43 -5.71 1.62 7.79
N GLN A 44 -6.04 2.43 8.82
CA GLN A 44 -5.08 3.00 9.78
C GLN A 44 -5.22 2.24 11.09
N TYR A 45 -4.09 1.76 11.64
CA TYR A 45 -4.09 0.89 12.82
C TYR A 45 -3.55 1.59 14.07
N ASP A 46 -2.42 2.27 13.94
CA ASP A 46 -1.65 2.75 15.11
C ASP A 46 -1.89 4.23 15.44
N GLN A 47 -2.40 5.01 14.50
CA GLN A 47 -2.59 6.46 14.66
C GLN A 47 -3.96 6.91 14.14
N ARG A 48 -4.39 8.09 14.59
CA ARG A 48 -5.54 8.75 13.97
C ARG A 48 -5.16 9.17 12.55
N PRO A 49 -6.02 8.89 11.55
CA PRO A 49 -5.80 9.34 10.19
C PRO A 49 -5.57 10.84 10.13
N LEU A 50 -4.57 11.28 9.38
CA LEU A 50 -4.42 12.68 9.03
C LEU A 50 -5.49 13.05 7.99
N PRO A 51 -6.01 14.29 8.02
CA PRO A 51 -6.95 14.75 6.99
C PRO A 51 -6.33 14.60 5.60
N ALA A 52 -7.11 14.18 4.60
CA ALA A 52 -6.68 14.15 3.21
C ALA A 52 -6.19 15.54 2.77
N LEU A 53 -5.32 15.61 1.76
CA LEU A 53 -4.91 16.89 1.15
C LEU A 53 -6.13 17.65 0.65
N GLN A 54 -7.09 16.95 0.03
CA GLN A 54 -8.35 17.52 -0.43
C GLN A 54 -9.13 18.22 0.70
N GLY A 55 -9.16 17.63 1.90
CA GLY A 55 -9.83 18.24 3.06
C GLY A 55 -9.09 19.44 3.66
N LEU A 56 -7.79 19.59 3.37
CA LEU A 56 -6.94 20.72 3.79
C LEU A 56 -6.87 21.82 2.72
N ASP A 57 -7.28 21.51 1.49
CA ASP A 57 -7.16 22.39 0.34
C ASP A 57 -8.23 23.49 0.34
N SER A 58 -7.83 24.72 0.61
CA SER A 58 -8.69 25.90 0.55
C SER A 58 -8.76 26.55 -0.84
N GLN A 59 -7.87 26.18 -1.75
CA GLN A 59 -7.70 26.82 -3.06
C GLN A 59 -8.24 25.98 -4.24
N GLY A 60 -8.71 24.77 -3.97
CA GLY A 60 -9.26 23.88 -5.00
C GLY A 60 -8.20 23.41 -5.97
N ARG A 61 -7.05 22.96 -5.48
CA ARG A 61 -5.94 22.41 -6.28
C ARG A 61 -5.84 20.90 -6.24
N VAL A 62 -6.63 20.24 -5.38
CA VAL A 62 -6.54 18.78 -5.19
C VAL A 62 -7.68 18.07 -5.91
N ILE A 63 -7.31 17.11 -6.75
CA ILE A 63 -8.17 16.09 -7.33
C ILE A 63 -7.98 14.85 -6.47
N TYR A 64 -9.00 14.48 -5.67
CA TYR A 64 -8.94 13.30 -4.82
C TYR A 64 -9.51 12.09 -5.55
N VAL A 65 -8.82 10.96 -5.47
CA VAL A 65 -9.20 9.67 -6.06
C VAL A 65 -9.40 8.67 -4.92
N GLY A 66 -10.61 8.15 -4.78
CA GLY A 66 -10.94 7.07 -3.87
C GLY A 66 -11.44 5.83 -4.60
N THR A 67 -11.23 4.65 -4.02
CA THR A 67 -11.64 3.37 -4.61
C THR A 67 -12.35 2.47 -3.63
N PHE A 68 -13.35 1.72 -4.10
CA PHE A 68 -13.97 0.64 -3.34
C PHE A 68 -13.26 -0.70 -3.52
N SER A 69 -12.29 -0.80 -4.42
CA SER A 69 -11.61 -2.06 -4.75
C SER A 69 -10.82 -2.66 -3.59
N LYS A 70 -10.31 -1.84 -2.66
CA LYS A 70 -9.53 -2.29 -1.50
C LYS A 70 -10.40 -2.49 -0.26
N VAL A 71 -11.45 -1.70 -0.14
CA VAL A 71 -12.35 -1.73 1.02
C VAL A 71 -13.52 -2.69 0.88
N LEU A 72 -13.88 -3.06 -0.35
CA LEU A 72 -14.86 -4.10 -0.65
C LEU A 72 -14.20 -5.24 -1.43
N PHE A 73 -14.27 -5.21 -2.76
CA PHE A 73 -13.62 -6.22 -3.60
C PHE A 73 -13.31 -5.68 -4.99
N GLY A 74 -12.21 -6.17 -5.58
CA GLY A 74 -11.66 -5.62 -6.82
C GLY A 74 -12.57 -5.73 -8.04
N SER A 75 -13.42 -6.78 -8.13
CA SER A 75 -14.34 -6.97 -9.26
C SER A 75 -15.57 -6.05 -9.22
N LEU A 76 -15.77 -5.29 -8.13
CA LEU A 76 -16.81 -4.25 -8.07
C LEU A 76 -16.56 -3.12 -9.10
N ARG A 77 -15.30 -2.83 -9.41
CA ARG A 77 -14.87 -1.84 -10.40
C ARG A 77 -15.46 -0.44 -10.20
N LEU A 78 -15.57 -0.01 -8.94
CA LEU A 78 -16.04 1.32 -8.58
C LEU A 78 -14.91 2.14 -7.95
N ALA A 79 -14.78 3.37 -8.45
CA ALA A 79 -13.94 4.42 -7.90
C ALA A 79 -14.69 5.75 -7.99
N TYR A 80 -14.21 6.76 -7.30
CA TYR A 80 -14.80 8.08 -7.33
C TYR A 80 -13.72 9.18 -7.32
N LEU A 81 -14.10 10.34 -7.85
CA LEU A 81 -13.28 11.54 -7.84
C LEU A 81 -14.00 12.63 -7.05
N VAL A 82 -13.25 13.33 -6.20
CA VAL A 82 -13.67 14.62 -5.64
C VAL A 82 -12.92 15.70 -6.40
N LEU A 83 -13.63 16.45 -7.21
CA LEU A 83 -13.05 17.40 -8.15
C LEU A 83 -13.19 18.85 -7.68
N PRO A 84 -12.18 19.68 -7.89
CA PRO A 84 -12.34 21.14 -7.86
C PRO A 84 -13.45 21.60 -8.82
N ARG A 85 -14.26 22.58 -8.38
CA ARG A 85 -15.40 23.05 -9.18
C ARG A 85 -15.06 23.40 -10.63
N PRO A 86 -13.93 24.08 -10.96
CA PRO A 86 -13.59 24.43 -12.34
C PRO A 86 -13.37 23.22 -13.25
N LEU A 87 -13.05 22.05 -12.70
CA LEU A 87 -12.78 20.83 -13.47
C LEU A 87 -14.02 19.96 -13.70
N MET A 88 -15.11 20.16 -12.96
CA MET A 88 -16.27 19.27 -12.96
C MET A 88 -16.86 19.05 -14.35
N GLU A 89 -17.05 20.13 -15.12
CA GLU A 89 -17.66 20.05 -16.45
C GLU A 89 -16.74 19.32 -17.45
N ALA A 90 -15.43 19.64 -17.45
CA ALA A 90 -14.47 18.99 -18.32
C ALA A 90 -14.35 17.50 -18.04
N PHE A 91 -14.27 17.10 -16.76
CA PHE A 91 -14.23 15.69 -16.36
C PHE A 91 -15.53 14.95 -16.68
N SER A 92 -16.69 15.59 -16.48
CA SER A 92 -18.00 15.01 -16.84
C SER A 92 -18.10 14.74 -18.33
N ARG A 93 -17.66 15.69 -19.18
CA ARG A 93 -17.64 15.52 -20.64
C ARG A 93 -16.65 14.42 -21.07
N ALA A 94 -15.44 14.44 -20.50
CA ALA A 94 -14.45 13.42 -20.79
C ALA A 94 -14.95 12.03 -20.41
N ARG A 95 -15.54 11.86 -19.24
CA ARG A 95 -16.13 10.59 -18.80
C ARG A 95 -17.24 10.11 -19.75
N ALA A 96 -18.13 11.00 -20.15
CA ALA A 96 -19.20 10.64 -21.11
C ALA A 96 -18.62 10.18 -22.46
N ALA A 97 -17.52 10.78 -22.92
CA ALA A 97 -16.87 10.42 -24.16
C ALA A 97 -16.08 9.10 -24.09
N PHE A 98 -15.43 8.79 -22.97
CA PHE A 98 -14.60 7.59 -22.81
C PHE A 98 -15.38 6.36 -22.32
N ASP A 99 -16.27 6.53 -21.34
CA ASP A 99 -16.98 5.44 -20.70
C ASP A 99 -18.41 5.24 -21.23
N GLY A 100 -18.99 6.24 -21.89
CA GLY A 100 -20.40 6.25 -22.28
C GLY A 100 -21.29 6.19 -21.05
N HIS A 101 -21.65 4.98 -20.63
CA HIS A 101 -22.48 4.71 -19.45
C HIS A 101 -21.70 3.92 -18.40
N SER A 102 -21.52 4.51 -17.22
CA SER A 102 -20.96 3.78 -16.07
C SER A 102 -21.95 2.73 -15.55
N ASN A 103 -21.43 1.72 -14.87
CA ASN A 103 -22.23 0.63 -14.31
C ASN A 103 -23.16 1.12 -13.18
N GLN A 104 -24.42 1.41 -13.53
CA GLN A 104 -25.40 1.98 -12.61
C GLN A 104 -25.84 0.99 -11.53
N LEU A 105 -25.90 -0.32 -11.86
CA LEU A 105 -26.32 -1.34 -10.90
C LEU A 105 -25.37 -1.42 -9.71
N GLN A 106 -24.05 -1.50 -9.95
CA GLN A 106 -23.07 -1.53 -8.87
C GLN A 106 -23.08 -0.24 -8.05
N GLN A 107 -23.29 0.92 -8.69
CA GLN A 107 -23.42 2.17 -7.97
C GLN A 107 -24.64 2.18 -7.05
N ALA A 108 -25.82 1.75 -7.54
CA ALA A 108 -27.04 1.69 -6.74
C ALA A 108 -26.91 0.72 -5.57
N VAL A 109 -26.41 -0.50 -5.80
CA VAL A 109 -26.19 -1.50 -4.74
C VAL A 109 -25.20 -0.98 -3.68
N THR A 110 -24.09 -0.35 -4.11
CA THR A 110 -23.11 0.22 -3.20
C THR A 110 -23.70 1.38 -2.39
N ALA A 111 -24.51 2.22 -3.02
CA ALA A 111 -25.19 3.32 -2.33
C ALA A 111 -26.16 2.80 -1.26
N ASP A 112 -26.92 1.76 -1.54
CA ASP A 112 -27.84 1.15 -0.57
C ASP A 112 -27.08 0.47 0.57
N PHE A 113 -25.96 -0.21 0.28
CA PHE A 113 -25.07 -0.79 1.28
C PHE A 113 -24.50 0.26 2.23
N ILE A 114 -24.14 1.43 1.71
CA ILE A 114 -23.68 2.59 2.51
C ILE A 114 -24.83 3.15 3.35
N ARG A 115 -26.00 3.44 2.75
CA ARG A 115 -27.14 4.03 3.45
C ARG A 115 -27.69 3.15 4.57
N ALA A 116 -27.67 1.82 4.36
CA ALA A 116 -28.09 0.86 5.38
C ALA A 116 -27.07 0.69 6.54
N GLY A 117 -25.93 1.38 6.51
CA GLY A 117 -24.89 1.30 7.55
C GLY A 117 -24.01 0.06 7.48
N HIS A 118 -24.23 -0.81 6.50
CA HIS A 118 -23.46 -2.04 6.33
C HIS A 118 -21.99 -1.76 5.99
N PHE A 119 -21.73 -0.74 5.18
CA PHE A 119 -20.38 -0.33 4.82
C PHE A 119 -19.54 0.07 6.03
N ALA A 120 -20.08 0.88 6.94
CA ALA A 120 -19.40 1.29 8.16
C ALA A 120 -19.09 0.09 9.07
N THR A 121 -20.03 -0.84 9.19
CA THR A 121 -19.86 -2.09 9.94
C THR A 121 -18.77 -2.98 9.32
N HIS A 122 -18.79 -3.13 8.00
CA HIS A 122 -17.78 -3.88 7.25
C HIS A 122 -16.38 -3.28 7.43
N LEU A 123 -16.22 -1.96 7.28
CA LEU A 123 -14.93 -1.29 7.48
C LEU A 123 -14.37 -1.51 8.89
N ARG A 124 -15.23 -1.42 9.92
CA ARG A 124 -14.79 -1.66 11.29
C ARG A 124 -14.31 -3.09 11.48
N GLN A 125 -15.04 -4.08 10.98
CA GLN A 125 -14.67 -5.50 11.08
C GLN A 125 -13.40 -5.80 10.27
N SER A 126 -13.31 -5.30 9.05
CA SER A 126 -12.13 -5.48 8.18
C SER A 126 -10.88 -4.86 8.80
N ARG A 127 -11.01 -3.67 9.42
CA ARG A 127 -9.88 -3.02 10.09
C ARG A 127 -9.34 -3.87 11.25
N LEU A 128 -10.21 -4.40 12.11
CA LEU A 128 -9.81 -5.30 13.20
C LEU A 128 -9.15 -6.58 12.68
N LEU A 129 -9.71 -7.18 11.63
CA LEU A 129 -9.16 -8.39 11.02
C LEU A 129 -7.77 -8.12 10.43
N TYR A 130 -7.61 -7.05 9.65
CA TYR A 130 -6.33 -6.75 9.00
C TYR A 130 -5.28 -6.28 10.01
N GLN A 131 -5.68 -5.56 11.06
CA GLN A 131 -4.79 -5.25 12.18
C GLN A 131 -4.24 -6.53 12.83
N SER A 132 -5.11 -7.49 13.16
CA SER A 132 -4.71 -8.77 13.71
C SER A 132 -3.77 -9.57 12.80
N ARG A 133 -4.00 -9.54 11.47
CA ARG A 133 -3.12 -10.19 10.49
C ARG A 133 -1.78 -9.50 10.36
N ARG A 134 -1.76 -8.15 10.39
CA ARG A 134 -0.52 -7.37 10.43
C ARG A 134 0.31 -7.73 11.66
N ASP A 135 -0.32 -7.72 12.84
CA ASP A 135 0.36 -7.99 14.11
C ASP A 135 0.93 -9.42 14.11
N LEU A 136 0.18 -10.37 13.57
CA LEU A 136 0.65 -11.74 13.37
C LEU A 136 1.84 -11.78 12.40
N LEU A 137 1.77 -11.10 11.24
CA LEU A 137 2.89 -11.02 10.30
C LEU A 137 4.14 -10.50 10.98
N LEU A 138 4.04 -9.38 11.70
CA LEU A 138 5.19 -8.76 12.36
C LEU A 138 5.79 -9.67 13.43
N SER A 139 4.97 -10.37 14.22
CA SER A 139 5.45 -11.32 15.23
C SER A 139 6.14 -12.54 14.62
N GLU A 140 5.56 -13.12 13.56
CA GLU A 140 6.16 -14.27 12.87
C GLU A 140 7.46 -13.89 12.12
N LEU A 141 7.54 -12.68 11.58
CA LEU A 141 8.78 -12.17 10.98
C LEU A 141 9.86 -11.97 12.06
N ALA A 142 9.52 -11.39 13.20
CA ALA A 142 10.48 -11.20 14.30
C ALA A 142 11.00 -12.54 14.84
N GLU A 143 10.17 -13.59 14.87
CA GLU A 143 10.55 -14.91 15.35
C GLU A 143 11.37 -15.71 14.33
N HIS A 144 10.98 -15.66 13.05
CA HIS A 144 11.52 -16.57 12.04
C HIS A 144 12.47 -15.93 11.05
N CYS A 145 12.44 -14.60 10.90
CA CYS A 145 13.22 -13.81 9.94
C CYS A 145 13.77 -12.53 10.59
N PRO A 146 14.56 -12.64 11.69
CA PRO A 146 15.03 -11.47 12.45
C PRO A 146 15.92 -10.53 11.64
N GLU A 147 16.45 -10.97 10.50
CA GLU A 147 17.24 -10.15 9.57
C GLU A 147 16.38 -9.16 8.77
N LEU A 148 15.08 -9.42 8.66
CA LEU A 148 14.16 -8.53 7.98
C LEU A 148 13.77 -7.38 8.87
N ASN A 149 13.80 -6.17 8.33
CA ASN A 149 13.39 -4.96 9.05
C ASN A 149 12.07 -4.41 8.47
N PRO A 150 10.91 -4.69 9.09
CA PRO A 150 9.64 -4.10 8.68
C PRO A 150 9.65 -2.59 8.88
N ILE A 151 9.17 -1.84 7.89
CA ILE A 151 9.08 -0.37 7.94
C ILE A 151 7.66 0.11 7.69
N HIS A 152 7.27 1.19 8.40
CA HIS A 152 6.00 1.91 8.20
C HIS A 152 4.75 1.02 8.14
N SER A 153 4.68 0.01 9.01
CA SER A 153 3.61 -0.99 9.01
C SER A 153 2.31 -0.54 9.72
N GLY A 154 2.19 0.74 10.09
CA GLY A 154 1.05 1.27 10.85
C GLY A 154 -0.25 1.44 10.06
N ALA A 155 -0.25 1.17 8.76
CA ALA A 155 -1.39 1.36 7.87
C ALA A 155 -1.37 0.39 6.68
N GLY A 156 -2.46 0.35 5.92
CA GLY A 156 -2.59 -0.36 4.65
C GLY A 156 -2.77 -1.87 4.78
N LEU A 157 -2.69 -2.56 3.65
CA LEU A 157 -2.89 -4.01 3.51
C LEU A 157 -1.58 -4.77 3.22
N GLN A 158 -0.45 -4.05 3.25
CA GLN A 158 0.88 -4.55 2.94
C GLN A 158 1.93 -3.84 3.79
N CYS A 159 3.07 -4.48 3.97
CA CYS A 159 4.20 -3.97 4.73
C CYS A 159 5.48 -4.11 3.90
N ALA A 160 6.26 -3.07 3.78
CA ALA A 160 7.60 -3.16 3.24
C ALA A 160 8.56 -3.69 4.31
N VAL A 161 9.40 -4.65 3.92
CA VAL A 161 10.47 -5.17 4.77
C VAL A 161 11.80 -4.96 4.08
N LEU A 162 12.79 -4.45 4.81
CA LEU A 162 14.14 -4.26 4.26
C LEU A 162 14.96 -5.52 4.46
N LEU A 163 15.78 -5.82 3.46
CA LEU A 163 16.78 -6.88 3.45
C LEU A 163 18.17 -6.32 3.80
N PRO A 164 19.09 -7.17 4.25
CA PRO A 164 20.51 -6.84 4.22
C PRO A 164 20.96 -6.49 2.80
N PRO A 165 21.86 -5.50 2.64
CA PRO A 165 22.31 -5.04 1.33
C PRO A 165 22.94 -6.13 0.46
N GLY A 166 22.74 -6.05 -0.88
CA GLY A 166 23.40 -6.91 -1.86
C GLY A 166 22.70 -8.24 -2.11
N GLY A 167 21.50 -8.46 -1.58
CA GLY A 167 20.85 -9.76 -1.61
C GLY A 167 19.49 -9.84 -2.30
N GLU A 168 18.84 -8.74 -2.61
CA GLU A 168 17.43 -8.73 -3.05
C GLU A 168 17.15 -9.68 -4.22
N GLY A 169 17.94 -9.58 -5.30
CA GLY A 169 17.70 -10.40 -6.51
C GLY A 169 17.80 -11.90 -6.24
N ARG A 170 18.88 -12.33 -5.58
CA ARG A 170 19.12 -13.74 -5.27
C ARG A 170 18.09 -14.29 -4.30
N TRP A 171 17.80 -13.57 -3.22
CA TRP A 171 16.80 -13.95 -2.23
C TRP A 171 15.40 -14.04 -2.83
N THR A 172 15.04 -13.07 -3.68
CA THR A 172 13.75 -13.07 -4.38
C THR A 172 13.62 -14.27 -5.30
N GLN A 173 14.68 -14.60 -6.07
CA GLN A 173 14.68 -15.76 -6.94
C GLN A 173 14.50 -17.06 -6.16
N ALA A 174 15.26 -17.24 -5.08
CA ALA A 174 15.18 -18.44 -4.24
C ALA A 174 13.80 -18.56 -3.55
N ALA A 175 13.26 -17.48 -3.04
CA ALA A 175 11.94 -17.47 -2.41
C ALA A 175 10.82 -17.78 -3.43
N ASN A 176 10.91 -17.22 -4.63
CA ASN A 176 9.90 -17.45 -5.67
C ASN A 176 9.98 -18.87 -6.26
N ALA A 177 11.17 -19.51 -6.29
CA ALA A 177 11.31 -20.92 -6.61
C ALA A 177 10.59 -21.83 -5.60
N LEU A 178 10.44 -21.38 -4.34
CA LEU A 178 9.62 -22.02 -3.32
C LEU A 178 8.13 -21.62 -3.35
N GLY A 179 7.70 -20.83 -4.34
CA GLY A 179 6.31 -20.38 -4.49
C GLY A 179 5.87 -19.31 -3.47
N LEU A 180 6.81 -18.54 -2.91
CA LEU A 180 6.46 -17.47 -1.94
C LEU A 180 5.93 -16.20 -2.61
N GLY A 181 6.16 -15.99 -3.91
CA GLY A 181 5.59 -14.90 -4.68
C GLY A 181 6.01 -13.49 -4.19
N LEU A 182 7.25 -13.33 -3.72
CA LEU A 182 7.75 -12.08 -3.17
C LEU A 182 7.98 -11.03 -4.26
N ARG A 183 7.62 -9.79 -3.93
CA ARG A 183 7.78 -8.63 -4.81
C ARG A 183 8.94 -7.77 -4.34
N PRO A 184 10.07 -7.70 -5.10
CA PRO A 184 11.24 -6.94 -4.70
C PRO A 184 10.96 -5.43 -4.75
N LEU A 185 11.55 -4.66 -3.81
CA LEU A 185 11.44 -3.20 -3.79
C LEU A 185 12.17 -2.56 -4.97
N GLY A 186 13.24 -3.19 -5.46
CA GLY A 186 14.01 -2.70 -6.60
C GLY A 186 13.18 -2.47 -7.85
N GLN A 187 12.11 -3.24 -8.09
CA GLN A 187 11.20 -3.05 -9.24
C GLN A 187 10.45 -1.70 -9.27
N PHE A 188 10.39 -0.99 -8.15
CA PHE A 188 9.70 0.30 -8.03
C PHE A 188 10.60 1.50 -8.30
N TYR A 189 11.90 1.29 -8.58
CA TYR A 189 12.83 2.35 -8.94
C TYR A 189 12.94 2.49 -10.46
N LEU A 190 13.00 3.73 -10.94
CA LEU A 190 13.31 4.03 -12.35
C LEU A 190 14.81 4.03 -12.63
N GLY A 191 15.64 4.13 -11.60
CA GLY A 191 17.11 4.11 -11.65
C GLY A 191 17.66 3.10 -10.65
N GLU A 192 18.90 3.31 -10.20
CA GLU A 192 19.53 2.43 -9.23
C GLU A 192 18.73 2.35 -7.93
N PRO A 193 18.41 1.13 -7.45
CA PRO A 193 17.70 0.93 -6.19
C PRO A 193 18.51 1.48 -5.01
N ARG A 194 17.85 2.20 -4.12
CA ARG A 194 18.45 2.72 -2.88
C ARG A 194 18.13 1.89 -1.65
N LEU A 195 17.07 1.09 -1.73
CA LEU A 195 16.64 0.17 -0.68
C LEU A 195 16.39 -1.18 -1.31
N GLU A 196 16.85 -2.21 -0.65
CA GLU A 196 16.58 -3.60 -0.98
C GLU A 196 15.58 -4.19 0.00
N GLY A 197 14.64 -4.97 -0.50
CA GLY A 197 13.61 -5.54 0.34
C GLY A 197 12.42 -6.10 -0.42
N TRP A 198 11.37 -6.39 0.30
CA TRP A 198 10.14 -6.93 -0.27
C TRP A 198 8.91 -6.19 0.20
N LEU A 199 7.88 -6.21 -0.64
CA LEU A 199 6.55 -5.78 -0.28
C LEU A 199 5.70 -7.01 0.06
N LEU A 200 5.33 -7.17 1.32
CA LEU A 200 4.58 -8.29 1.85
C LEU A 200 3.12 -7.93 2.01
N GLY A 201 2.21 -8.67 1.34
CA GLY A 201 0.77 -8.53 1.52
C GLY A 201 0.23 -9.50 2.58
N PHE A 202 -0.62 -9.03 3.48
CA PHE A 202 -1.24 -9.85 4.53
C PHE A 202 -2.77 -9.90 4.45
N GLY A 203 -3.37 -9.02 3.66
CA GLY A 203 -4.84 -8.89 3.62
C GLY A 203 -5.58 -10.13 3.12
N CYS A 204 -5.01 -10.90 2.19
CA CYS A 204 -5.67 -12.06 1.57
C CYS A 204 -5.34 -13.42 2.21
N LEU A 205 -4.43 -13.46 3.20
CA LEU A 205 -3.97 -14.70 3.82
C LEU A 205 -4.75 -15.00 5.10
N ASP A 206 -5.06 -16.28 5.32
CA ASP A 206 -5.48 -16.73 6.65
C ASP A 206 -4.27 -16.86 7.60
N ASN A 207 -4.55 -16.93 8.90
CA ASN A 207 -3.50 -16.94 9.92
C ASN A 207 -2.58 -18.17 9.83
N GLN A 208 -3.10 -19.32 9.42
CA GLN A 208 -2.31 -20.54 9.31
C GLN A 208 -1.35 -20.46 8.14
N THR A 209 -1.84 -20.04 6.98
CA THR A 209 -1.04 -19.81 5.77
C THR A 209 0.05 -18.78 6.02
N LEU A 210 -0.28 -17.66 6.70
CA LEU A 210 0.69 -16.61 7.02
C LEU A 210 1.84 -17.15 7.86
N ARG A 211 1.54 -17.90 8.93
CA ARG A 211 2.57 -18.57 9.76
C ARG A 211 3.45 -19.53 8.97
N GLN A 212 2.84 -20.36 8.12
CA GLN A 212 3.58 -21.31 7.30
C GLN A 212 4.53 -20.59 6.33
N LEU A 213 4.08 -19.51 5.69
CA LEU A 213 4.92 -18.74 4.76
C LEU A 213 6.08 -18.05 5.47
N CYS A 214 5.87 -17.46 6.65
CA CYS A 214 6.95 -16.85 7.45
C CYS A 214 7.99 -17.89 7.88
N ARG A 215 7.57 -19.08 8.35
CA ARG A 215 8.50 -20.18 8.70
C ARG A 215 9.31 -20.66 7.51
N ARG A 216 8.67 -20.81 6.34
CA ARG A 216 9.37 -21.19 5.10
C ARG A 216 10.38 -20.14 4.66
N LEU A 217 10.01 -18.86 4.77
CA LEU A 217 10.91 -17.74 4.49
C LEU A 217 12.10 -17.75 5.44
N GLY A 218 11.87 -17.91 6.75
CA GLY A 218 12.93 -18.00 7.73
C GLY A 218 13.87 -19.18 7.53
N ALA A 219 13.35 -20.36 7.13
CA ALA A 219 14.17 -21.50 6.79
C ALA A 219 15.08 -21.21 5.57
N LEU A 220 14.54 -20.56 4.54
CA LEU A 220 15.30 -20.14 3.38
C LEU A 220 16.43 -19.18 3.76
N MET A 221 16.14 -18.17 4.59
CA MET A 221 17.13 -17.16 4.99
C MET A 221 18.28 -17.75 5.78
N ARG A 222 18.01 -18.69 6.69
CA ARG A 222 19.06 -19.42 7.43
C ARG A 222 19.98 -20.24 6.52
N THR A 223 19.41 -21.05 5.64
CA THR A 223 20.22 -21.92 4.75
C THR A 223 21.12 -21.13 3.81
N ALA A 224 20.71 -19.95 3.39
CA ALA A 224 21.54 -19.14 2.51
C ALA A 224 22.55 -18.26 3.29
N SER A 225 22.30 -17.96 4.57
CA SER A 225 23.29 -17.34 5.45
C SER A 225 24.46 -18.31 5.75
N ASP A 226 24.14 -19.58 5.98
CA ASP A 226 25.15 -20.63 6.21
C ASP A 226 26.02 -20.86 4.95
N GLY A 227 25.43 -20.86 3.76
CA GLY A 227 26.15 -20.97 2.49
C GLY A 227 27.03 -19.76 2.16
N LEU A 228 26.73 -18.58 2.72
CA LEU A 228 27.57 -17.37 2.59
C LEU A 228 28.79 -17.40 3.52
N MET A 229 28.66 -17.94 4.72
CA MET A 229 29.79 -18.13 5.65
C MET A 229 30.78 -19.14 5.08
N ASP A 230 30.30 -20.24 4.46
CA ASP A 230 31.15 -21.24 3.81
C ASP A 230 31.89 -20.71 2.57
N ALA A 231 31.31 -19.79 1.81
CA ALA A 231 31.97 -19.19 0.65
C ALA A 231 33.03 -18.14 1.08
N ALA A 232 32.73 -17.34 2.10
CA ALA A 232 33.67 -16.33 2.63
C ALA A 232 34.87 -16.94 3.36
N ASP A 233 34.75 -18.15 3.90
CA ASP A 233 35.86 -18.87 4.56
C ASP A 233 36.75 -19.61 3.56
N ARG A 234 36.27 -19.87 2.34
CA ARG A 234 37.08 -20.51 1.25
C ARG A 234 37.95 -19.52 0.47
N ASP A 235 37.66 -18.20 0.58
CA ASP A 235 38.42 -17.13 -0.08
C ASP A 235 39.41 -16.41 0.87
N LYS A 236 39.70 -16.96 2.06
CA LYS A 236 40.82 -16.49 2.89
C LYS A 236 42.08 -17.19 2.45
N PRO A 237 43.13 -16.43 2.06
CA PRO A 237 44.42 -16.94 1.62
C PRO A 237 45.16 -17.72 2.70
#